data_ecb18475a7f257ec444795e113f3997b
#
_entry.id   ecb18475a7f257ec444795e113f3997b
#
_cell.length_a   1.000
_cell.length_b   1.000
_cell.length_c   1.000
_cell.angle_alpha   90.00
_cell.angle_beta   90.00
_cell.angle_gamma   90.00
#
_symmetry.space_group_name_H-M   'P 1'
#
loop_
_entity.id
_entity.type
_entity.pdbx_description
1 polymer ?
#
loop_
_entity_poly.entity_id
_entity_poly.type
_entity_poly.pdbx_seq_one_letter_code
_entity_poly.pdbx_strand_id
1 'polypeptide(L)'
;MLFGMSGFFSGSEAAIFSLSQNTIKKLEESGYRSGRYISYLLNDPEKLLITIIFANLFVNTLLSSMATILAIEIGGYFKISGEICVTAGTLVTTYFLMLLGEITPINVALVFSEGFSRMAAYPVYVLTLFFTKIIPVIPIIKYLNKLAMPYFGIEAQPATTEQEIKSAINIGEREGMIEPHEKLMIHSIFEFGDTITKEVMTPRIDMI
;
A
#
# COMPACT_ATOMS: atom_id res chain seq x y z
N MET A 1 -21.95 11.31 -5.87
CA MET A 1 -21.23 11.41 -4.59
C MET A 1 -20.45 10.13 -4.26
N LEU A 2 -21.07 8.94 -4.21
CA LEU A 2 -20.38 7.67 -3.88
C LEU A 2 -19.24 7.30 -4.83
N PHE A 3 -19.38 7.48 -6.14
CA PHE A 3 -18.27 7.30 -7.09
C PHE A 3 -17.07 8.17 -6.77
N GLY A 4 -17.30 9.43 -6.35
CA GLY A 4 -16.22 10.32 -5.94
C GLY A 4 -15.53 9.86 -4.64
N MET A 5 -16.27 9.26 -3.70
CA MET A 5 -15.70 8.68 -2.49
C MET A 5 -14.86 7.42 -2.79
N SER A 6 -15.35 6.53 -3.66
CA SER A 6 -14.58 5.37 -4.11
C SER A 6 -13.29 5.82 -4.79
N GLY A 7 -13.37 6.76 -5.74
CA GLY A 7 -12.21 7.34 -6.41
C GLY A 7 -11.24 8.06 -5.46
N PHE A 8 -11.76 8.71 -4.43
CA PHE A 8 -10.92 9.33 -3.40
C PHE A 8 -10.10 8.28 -2.63
N PHE A 9 -10.70 7.16 -2.22
CA PHE A 9 -9.98 6.11 -1.50
C PHE A 9 -8.96 5.40 -2.39
N SER A 10 -9.34 5.01 -3.61
CA SER A 10 -8.43 4.37 -4.57
C SER A 10 -7.26 5.29 -4.95
N GLY A 11 -7.54 6.58 -5.20
CA GLY A 11 -6.51 7.57 -5.46
C GLY A 11 -5.62 7.87 -4.25
N SER A 12 -6.18 7.86 -3.03
CA SER A 12 -5.41 8.06 -1.78
C SER A 12 -4.39 6.96 -1.57
N GLU A 13 -4.78 5.71 -1.82
CA GLU A 13 -3.88 4.56 -1.75
C GLU A 13 -2.71 4.75 -2.72
N ALA A 14 -3.01 4.91 -4.01
CA ALA A 14 -2.00 5.07 -5.04
C ALA A 14 -1.06 6.26 -4.78
N ALA A 15 -1.61 7.41 -4.38
CA ALA A 15 -0.82 8.61 -4.12
C ALA A 15 0.12 8.44 -2.92
N ILE A 16 -0.38 7.95 -1.78
CA ILE A 16 0.43 7.86 -0.55
C ILE A 16 1.54 6.82 -0.70
N PHE A 17 1.24 5.66 -1.32
CA PHE A 17 2.24 4.61 -1.52
C PHE A 17 3.24 4.92 -2.64
N SER A 18 2.94 5.85 -3.55
CA SER A 18 3.88 6.28 -4.59
C SER A 18 4.88 7.35 -4.13
N LEU A 19 4.74 7.88 -2.91
CA LEU A 19 5.65 8.93 -2.41
C LEU A 19 7.06 8.37 -2.17
N SER A 20 8.07 9.07 -2.72
CA SER A 20 9.46 8.75 -2.42
C SER A 20 9.83 9.14 -0.98
N GLN A 21 10.78 8.44 -0.37
CA GLN A 21 11.29 8.74 0.97
C GLN A 21 11.80 10.19 1.10
N ASN A 22 12.41 10.71 0.03
CA ASN A 22 12.87 12.09 -0.01
C ASN A 22 11.71 13.10 0.02
N THR A 23 10.60 12.78 -0.66
CA THR A 23 9.39 13.63 -0.65
C THR A 23 8.73 13.61 0.73
N ILE A 24 8.67 12.45 1.37
CA ILE A 24 8.11 12.30 2.72
C ILE A 24 8.91 13.16 3.72
N LYS A 25 10.24 13.09 3.70
CA LYS A 25 11.11 13.91 4.56
C LYS A 25 10.91 15.41 4.31
N LYS A 26 10.86 15.85 3.04
CA LYS A 26 10.59 17.24 2.69
C LYS A 26 9.22 17.72 3.20
N LEU A 27 8.19 16.88 3.12
CA LEU A 27 6.86 17.18 3.63
C LEU A 27 6.85 17.31 5.17
N GLU A 28 7.61 16.50 5.85
CA GLU A 28 7.76 16.50 7.31
C GLU A 28 8.52 17.76 7.78
N GLU A 29 9.63 18.08 7.13
CA GLU A 29 10.46 19.27 7.42
C GLU A 29 9.77 20.60 7.06
N SER A 30 8.87 20.60 6.08
CA SER A 30 8.14 21.80 5.66
C SER A 30 7.15 22.35 6.70
N GLY A 31 6.99 21.66 7.85
CA GLY A 31 6.13 22.08 8.95
C GLY A 31 4.62 21.95 8.69
N TYR A 32 4.21 21.46 7.52
CA TYR A 32 2.80 21.22 7.23
C TYR A 32 2.26 20.06 8.06
N ARG A 33 1.06 20.23 8.60
CA ARG A 33 0.38 19.16 9.36
C ARG A 33 0.17 17.89 8.52
N SER A 34 -0.04 18.05 7.22
CA SER A 34 -0.18 16.92 6.29
C SER A 34 1.06 16.01 6.23
N GLY A 35 2.27 16.58 6.30
CA GLY A 35 3.51 15.79 6.35
C GLY A 35 3.56 14.86 7.56
N ARG A 36 3.18 15.35 8.73
CA ARG A 36 3.08 14.55 9.96
C ARG A 36 2.05 13.42 9.86
N TYR A 37 0.90 13.69 9.24
CA TYR A 37 -0.11 12.65 9.04
C TYR A 37 0.36 11.58 8.05
N ILE A 38 1.02 11.97 6.96
CA ILE A 38 1.59 11.03 5.97
C ILE A 38 2.67 10.15 6.64
N SER A 39 3.60 10.75 7.38
CA SER A 39 4.63 10.02 8.11
C SER A 39 4.03 9.03 9.12
N TYR A 40 3.02 9.45 9.88
CA TYR A 40 2.29 8.57 10.81
C TYR A 40 1.60 7.39 10.09
N LEU A 41 0.96 7.64 8.95
CA LEU A 41 0.27 6.62 8.18
C LEU A 41 1.24 5.61 7.56
N LEU A 42 2.36 6.09 7.04
CA LEU A 42 3.40 5.25 6.43
C LEU A 42 4.28 4.52 7.44
N ASN A 43 4.24 4.89 8.73
CA ASN A 43 4.92 4.14 9.79
C ASN A 43 4.29 2.74 10.05
N ASP A 44 3.01 2.56 9.70
CA ASP A 44 2.33 1.25 9.72
C ASP A 44 1.56 1.07 8.41
N PRO A 45 2.26 0.68 7.31
CA PRO A 45 1.66 0.55 5.98
C PRO A 45 0.51 -0.47 5.93
N GLU A 46 0.59 -1.55 6.71
CA GLU A 46 -0.46 -2.56 6.81
C GLU A 46 -1.76 -1.95 7.36
N LYS A 47 -1.64 -1.14 8.39
CA LYS A 47 -2.77 -0.45 8.99
C LYS A 47 -3.42 0.55 8.04
N LEU A 48 -2.61 1.29 7.29
CA LEU A 48 -3.07 2.21 6.26
C LEU A 48 -3.84 1.47 5.16
N LEU A 49 -3.25 0.38 4.64
CA LEU A 49 -3.83 -0.44 3.58
C LEU A 49 -5.19 -1.02 4.01
N ILE A 50 -5.26 -1.65 5.18
CA ILE A 50 -6.51 -2.18 5.74
C ILE A 50 -7.56 -1.08 5.83
N THR A 51 -7.19 0.12 6.31
CA THR A 51 -8.12 1.24 6.43
C THR A 51 -8.71 1.64 5.10
N ILE A 52 -7.88 1.84 4.08
CA ILE A 52 -8.32 2.31 2.77
C ILE A 52 -9.14 1.24 2.06
N ILE A 53 -8.68 -0.01 2.04
CA ILE A 53 -9.39 -1.13 1.41
C ILE A 53 -10.77 -1.31 2.06
N PHE A 54 -10.85 -1.30 3.39
CA PHE A 54 -12.13 -1.48 4.09
C PHE A 54 -13.10 -0.33 3.79
N ALA A 55 -12.62 0.91 3.78
CA ALA A 55 -13.43 2.07 3.44
C ALA A 55 -13.92 2.03 1.99
N ASN A 56 -13.03 1.67 1.05
CA ASN A 56 -13.37 1.54 -0.36
C ASN A 56 -14.41 0.43 -0.59
N LEU A 57 -14.20 -0.74 0.01
CA LEU A 57 -15.15 -1.86 -0.05
C LEU A 57 -16.53 -1.47 0.50
N PHE A 58 -16.56 -0.73 1.61
CA PHE A 58 -17.81 -0.25 2.20
C PHE A 58 -18.57 0.70 1.26
N VAL A 59 -17.87 1.67 0.66
CA VAL A 59 -18.45 2.61 -0.31
C VAL A 59 -18.95 1.87 -1.56
N ASN A 60 -18.16 0.93 -2.08
CA ASN A 60 -18.52 0.15 -3.27
C ASN A 60 -19.74 -0.73 -3.01
N THR A 61 -19.86 -1.31 -1.81
CA THR A 61 -21.04 -2.10 -1.40
C THR A 61 -22.29 -1.23 -1.31
N LEU A 62 -22.18 -0.05 -0.71
CA LEU A 62 -23.30 0.90 -0.66
C LEU A 62 -23.73 1.33 -2.06
N LEU A 63 -22.80 1.64 -2.94
CA LEU A 63 -23.07 2.04 -4.31
C LEU A 63 -23.77 0.92 -5.07
N SER A 64 -23.29 -0.31 -4.98
CA SER A 64 -23.92 -1.48 -5.61
C SER A 64 -25.33 -1.74 -5.08
N SER A 65 -25.54 -1.59 -3.77
CA SER A 65 -26.85 -1.74 -3.16
C SER A 65 -27.85 -0.69 -3.67
N MET A 66 -27.44 0.58 -3.74
CA MET A 66 -28.28 1.65 -4.29
C MET A 66 -28.58 1.43 -5.79
N ALA A 67 -27.59 1.00 -6.56
CA ALA A 67 -27.78 0.68 -7.97
C ALA A 67 -28.77 -0.46 -8.18
N THR A 68 -28.74 -1.48 -7.33
CA THR A 68 -29.71 -2.59 -7.36
C THR A 68 -31.13 -2.11 -7.09
N ILE A 69 -31.34 -1.25 -6.09
CA ILE A 69 -32.65 -0.67 -5.79
C ILE A 69 -33.18 0.13 -6.99
N LEU A 70 -32.35 0.98 -7.58
CA LEU A 70 -32.72 1.76 -8.76
C LEU A 70 -33.04 0.86 -9.97
N ALA A 71 -32.29 -0.22 -10.16
CA ALA A 71 -32.55 -1.17 -11.26
C ALA A 71 -33.92 -1.85 -11.10
N ILE A 72 -34.32 -2.20 -9.88
CA ILE A 72 -35.63 -2.80 -9.59
C ILE A 72 -36.76 -1.79 -9.87
N GLU A 73 -36.62 -0.55 -9.43
CA GLU A 73 -37.61 0.52 -9.69
C GLU A 73 -37.78 0.77 -11.19
N ILE A 74 -36.68 0.88 -11.93
CA ILE A 74 -36.70 1.05 -13.39
C ILE A 74 -37.37 -0.13 -14.06
N GLY A 75 -37.04 -1.37 -13.65
CA GLY A 75 -37.67 -2.59 -14.16
C GLY A 75 -39.18 -2.60 -13.97
N GLY A 76 -39.64 -2.18 -12.79
CA GLY A 76 -41.08 -2.04 -12.49
C GLY A 76 -41.77 -1.02 -13.36
N TYR A 77 -41.14 0.13 -13.64
CA TYR A 77 -41.69 1.17 -14.48
C TYR A 77 -41.83 0.71 -15.94
N PHE A 78 -40.83 0.04 -16.49
CA PHE A 78 -40.82 -0.46 -17.87
C PHE A 78 -41.46 -1.83 -18.05
N LYS A 79 -42.00 -2.45 -17.00
CA LYS A 79 -42.55 -3.82 -16.99
C LYS A 79 -41.59 -4.87 -17.52
N ILE A 80 -40.28 -4.67 -17.27
CA ILE A 80 -39.23 -5.61 -17.61
C ILE A 80 -38.99 -6.55 -16.42
N SER A 81 -38.59 -7.79 -16.69
CA SER A 81 -38.23 -8.71 -15.61
C SER A 81 -37.17 -8.10 -14.67
N GLY A 82 -37.46 -8.12 -13.36
CA GLY A 82 -36.56 -7.55 -12.36
C GLY A 82 -35.16 -8.17 -12.40
N GLU A 83 -35.06 -9.46 -12.70
CA GLU A 83 -33.77 -10.17 -12.82
C GLU A 83 -32.88 -9.59 -13.93
N ILE A 84 -33.49 -9.31 -15.09
CA ILE A 84 -32.78 -8.71 -16.23
C ILE A 84 -32.31 -7.29 -15.87
N CYS A 85 -33.17 -6.51 -15.24
CA CYS A 85 -32.83 -5.15 -14.84
C CYS A 85 -31.73 -5.11 -13.78
N VAL A 86 -31.78 -6.00 -12.79
CA VAL A 86 -30.73 -6.10 -11.75
C VAL A 86 -29.41 -6.53 -12.38
N THR A 87 -29.41 -7.55 -13.24
CA THR A 87 -28.18 -8.03 -13.90
C THR A 87 -27.56 -6.95 -14.78
N ALA A 88 -28.36 -6.30 -15.63
CA ALA A 88 -27.88 -5.22 -16.48
C ALA A 88 -27.40 -4.01 -15.64
N GLY A 89 -28.16 -3.63 -14.62
CA GLY A 89 -27.80 -2.53 -13.72
C GLY A 89 -26.50 -2.80 -12.96
N THR A 90 -26.28 -4.04 -12.50
CA THR A 90 -25.03 -4.43 -11.84
C THR A 90 -23.84 -4.35 -12.79
N LEU A 91 -23.97 -4.86 -14.03
CA LEU A 91 -22.90 -4.77 -15.03
C LEU A 91 -22.54 -3.33 -15.37
N VAL A 92 -23.54 -2.48 -15.61
CA VAL A 92 -23.33 -1.06 -15.88
C VAL A 92 -22.67 -0.36 -14.69
N THR A 93 -23.16 -0.61 -13.49
CA THR A 93 -22.59 0.01 -12.28
C THR A 93 -21.16 -0.45 -12.05
N THR A 94 -20.86 -1.74 -12.22
CA THR A 94 -19.50 -2.27 -12.07
C THR A 94 -18.56 -1.64 -13.11
N TYR A 95 -19.00 -1.50 -14.35
CA TYR A 95 -18.20 -0.85 -15.39
C TYR A 95 -17.85 0.60 -15.02
N PHE A 96 -18.83 1.39 -14.60
CA PHE A 96 -18.60 2.77 -14.19
C PHE A 96 -17.80 2.88 -12.88
N LEU A 97 -18.01 1.96 -11.95
CA LEU A 97 -17.25 1.90 -10.71
C LEU A 97 -15.75 1.67 -11.01
N MET A 98 -15.45 0.68 -11.83
CA MET A 98 -14.09 0.37 -12.23
C MET A 98 -13.43 1.55 -12.95
N LEU A 99 -14.15 2.18 -13.88
CA LEU A 99 -13.60 3.28 -14.67
C LEU A 99 -13.43 4.57 -13.85
N LEU A 100 -14.49 5.01 -13.16
CA LEU A 100 -14.55 6.31 -12.47
C LEU A 100 -14.17 6.20 -10.99
N GLY A 101 -14.37 5.04 -10.35
CA GLY A 101 -14.07 4.82 -8.94
C GLY A 101 -12.68 4.25 -8.68
N GLU A 102 -12.03 3.65 -9.69
CA GLU A 102 -10.73 3.00 -9.49
C GLU A 102 -9.70 3.44 -10.51
N ILE A 103 -9.83 3.08 -11.79
CA ILE A 103 -8.75 3.26 -12.78
C ILE A 103 -8.40 4.75 -12.98
N THR A 104 -9.40 5.60 -13.23
CA THR A 104 -9.14 7.02 -13.49
C THR A 104 -8.57 7.75 -12.28
N PRO A 105 -9.13 7.61 -11.06
CA PRO A 105 -8.57 8.26 -9.89
C PRO A 105 -7.15 7.78 -9.54
N ILE A 106 -6.83 6.49 -9.69
CA ILE A 106 -5.48 5.95 -9.48
C ILE A 106 -4.49 6.64 -10.43
N ASN A 107 -4.79 6.69 -11.74
CA ASN A 107 -3.89 7.32 -12.71
C ASN A 107 -3.67 8.81 -12.43
N VAL A 108 -4.72 9.55 -12.09
CA VAL A 108 -4.62 10.95 -11.72
C VAL A 108 -3.79 11.12 -10.43
N ALA A 109 -4.02 10.26 -9.44
CA ALA A 109 -3.32 10.31 -8.17
C ALA A 109 -1.82 9.99 -8.29
N LEU A 110 -1.44 9.08 -9.19
CA LEU A 110 -0.03 8.80 -9.48
C LEU A 110 0.70 9.98 -10.11
N VAL A 111 0.05 10.70 -11.03
CA VAL A 111 0.62 11.89 -11.67
C VAL A 111 0.77 13.06 -10.69
N PHE A 112 -0.19 13.25 -9.80
CA PHE A 112 -0.23 14.34 -8.82
C PHE A 112 -0.06 13.84 -7.38
N SER A 113 0.81 12.85 -7.16
CA SER A 113 0.91 12.10 -5.91
C SER A 113 1.13 12.97 -4.67
N GLU A 114 1.99 13.99 -4.74
CA GLU A 114 2.25 14.90 -3.61
C GLU A 114 1.02 15.73 -3.23
N GLY A 115 0.36 16.35 -4.22
CA GLY A 115 -0.83 17.17 -3.99
C GLY A 115 -2.00 16.36 -3.46
N PHE A 116 -2.23 15.20 -4.07
CA PHE A 116 -3.31 14.28 -3.68
C PHE A 116 -3.08 13.70 -2.27
N SER A 117 -1.85 13.27 -1.96
CA SER A 117 -1.49 12.76 -0.64
C SER A 117 -1.67 13.82 0.45
N ARG A 118 -1.33 15.07 0.21
CA ARG A 118 -1.55 16.17 1.15
C ARG A 118 -3.04 16.37 1.47
N MET A 119 -3.89 16.29 0.46
CA MET A 119 -5.35 16.43 0.61
C MET A 119 -5.92 15.22 1.34
N ALA A 120 -5.47 14.02 1.01
CA ALA A 120 -5.96 12.75 1.56
C ALA A 120 -5.47 12.47 2.99
N ALA A 121 -4.32 13.02 3.39
CA ALA A 121 -3.63 12.70 4.65
C ALA A 121 -4.55 12.83 5.88
N TYR A 122 -5.26 13.95 6.02
CA TYR A 122 -6.12 14.19 7.17
C TYR A 122 -7.37 13.30 7.20
N PRO A 123 -8.18 13.18 6.12
CA PRO A 123 -9.33 12.28 6.12
C PRO A 123 -8.95 10.81 6.37
N VAL A 124 -7.88 10.34 5.73
CA VAL A 124 -7.40 8.96 5.91
C VAL A 124 -6.88 8.73 7.33
N TYR A 125 -6.16 9.70 7.92
CA TYR A 125 -5.71 9.63 9.30
C TYR A 125 -6.89 9.51 10.30
N VAL A 126 -7.92 10.35 10.14
CA VAL A 126 -9.12 10.29 10.98
C VAL A 126 -9.82 8.94 10.85
N LEU A 127 -9.95 8.44 9.62
CA LEU A 127 -10.56 7.14 9.33
C LEU A 127 -9.76 5.98 9.94
N THR A 128 -8.42 6.06 9.87
CA THR A 128 -7.54 5.08 10.50
C THR A 128 -7.71 5.04 12.03
N LEU A 129 -7.85 6.20 12.66
CA LEU A 129 -8.15 6.26 14.09
C LEU A 129 -9.54 5.69 14.42
N PHE A 130 -10.52 5.96 13.56
CA PHE A 130 -11.88 5.44 13.71
C PHE A 130 -11.89 3.90 13.67
N PHE A 131 -11.27 3.30 12.65
CA PHE A 131 -11.19 1.84 12.51
C PHE A 131 -10.24 1.16 13.50
N THR A 132 -9.40 1.92 14.19
CA THR A 132 -8.55 1.36 15.24
C THR A 132 -9.20 1.40 16.60
N LYS A 133 -9.88 2.52 16.93
CA LYS A 133 -10.35 2.80 18.29
C LYS A 133 -11.85 2.55 18.49
N ILE A 134 -12.69 2.87 17.50
CA ILE A 134 -14.14 2.81 17.60
C ILE A 134 -14.66 1.48 17.08
N ILE A 135 -14.29 1.10 15.87
CA ILE A 135 -14.60 -0.20 15.29
C ILE A 135 -13.27 -0.95 15.15
N PRO A 136 -12.93 -1.89 16.03
CA PRO A 136 -11.60 -2.51 16.04
C PRO A 136 -11.38 -3.49 14.86
N VAL A 137 -11.60 -3.02 13.62
CA VAL A 137 -11.41 -3.81 12.40
C VAL A 137 -9.94 -4.18 12.21
N ILE A 138 -9.07 -3.20 12.38
CA ILE A 138 -7.63 -3.38 12.19
C ILE A 138 -7.03 -4.42 13.14
N PRO A 139 -7.23 -4.37 14.47
CA PRO A 139 -6.71 -5.40 15.35
C PRO A 139 -7.32 -6.79 15.09
N ILE A 140 -8.58 -6.86 14.67
CA ILE A 140 -9.21 -8.13 14.30
C ILE A 140 -8.52 -8.73 13.07
N ILE A 141 -8.32 -7.96 12.01
CA ILE A 141 -7.64 -8.43 10.79
C ILE A 141 -6.20 -8.83 11.09
N LYS A 142 -5.45 -8.02 11.85
CA LYS A 142 -4.07 -8.37 12.26
C LYS A 142 -4.03 -9.66 13.08
N TYR A 143 -5.00 -9.88 13.95
CA TYR A 143 -5.12 -11.14 14.71
C TYR A 143 -5.41 -12.33 13.79
N LEU A 144 -6.33 -12.19 12.85
CA LEU A 144 -6.64 -13.24 11.86
C LEU A 144 -5.45 -13.55 10.95
N ASN A 145 -4.73 -12.52 10.49
CA ASN A 145 -3.50 -12.70 9.71
C ASN A 145 -2.46 -13.47 10.52
N LYS A 146 -2.23 -13.09 11.78
CA LYS A 146 -1.30 -13.81 12.66
C LYS A 146 -1.69 -15.27 12.88
N LEU A 147 -2.97 -15.56 12.95
CA LEU A 147 -3.49 -16.94 13.08
C LEU A 147 -3.32 -17.74 11.78
N ALA A 148 -3.48 -17.11 10.63
CA ALA A 148 -3.40 -17.72 9.31
C ALA A 148 -1.95 -17.99 8.84
N MET A 149 -1.01 -17.09 9.15
CA MET A 149 0.40 -17.17 8.71
C MET A 149 1.06 -18.54 8.92
N PRO A 150 0.91 -19.21 10.09
CA PRO A 150 1.53 -20.52 10.31
C PRO A 150 1.02 -21.61 9.38
N TYR A 151 -0.27 -21.53 8.97
CA TYR A 151 -0.87 -22.53 8.07
C TYR A 151 -0.37 -22.42 6.64
N PHE A 152 0.11 -21.24 6.23
CA PHE A 152 0.67 -21.00 4.89
C PHE A 152 2.19 -21.16 4.84
N GLY A 153 2.84 -21.57 5.94
CA GLY A 153 4.29 -21.72 6.00
C GLY A 153 5.05 -20.39 5.80
N ILE A 154 4.35 -19.26 5.94
CA ILE A 154 4.94 -17.93 5.91
C ILE A 154 5.45 -17.65 7.32
N GLU A 155 6.68 -18.10 7.60
CA GLU A 155 7.41 -17.55 8.73
C GLU A 155 7.56 -16.05 8.50
N ALA A 156 7.32 -15.26 9.54
CA ALA A 156 7.63 -13.84 9.49
C ALA A 156 9.11 -13.71 9.13
N GLN A 157 9.40 -13.45 7.86
CA GLN A 157 10.79 -13.30 7.42
C GLN A 157 11.40 -12.18 8.27
N PRO A 158 12.57 -12.42 8.88
CA PRO A 158 13.28 -11.34 9.53
C PRO A 158 13.46 -10.22 8.53
N ALA A 159 13.18 -9.01 8.99
CA ALA A 159 13.26 -7.82 8.15
C ALA A 159 14.56 -7.84 7.34
N THR A 160 14.41 -7.92 6.04
CA THR A 160 15.47 -7.81 5.04
C THR A 160 16.52 -8.92 5.10
N THR A 161 16.34 -9.93 4.26
CA THR A 161 17.37 -10.97 4.04
C THR A 161 18.60 -10.32 3.37
N GLU A 162 19.82 -10.80 3.69
CA GLU A 162 21.08 -10.36 3.07
C GLU A 162 20.99 -10.31 1.54
N GLN A 163 20.30 -11.28 0.92
CA GLN A 163 20.04 -11.32 -0.52
C GLN A 163 19.19 -10.14 -1.01
N GLU A 164 18.22 -9.67 -0.23
CA GLU A 164 17.43 -8.48 -0.58
C GLU A 164 18.27 -7.21 -0.51
N ILE A 165 19.16 -7.11 0.47
CA ILE A 165 20.10 -6.00 0.58
C ILE A 165 21.05 -6.02 -0.64
N LYS A 166 21.64 -7.17 -0.99
CA LYS A 166 22.49 -7.33 -2.17
C LYS A 166 21.74 -6.96 -3.46
N SER A 167 20.47 -7.34 -3.56
CA SER A 167 19.63 -6.99 -4.71
C SER A 167 19.35 -5.49 -4.79
N ALA A 168 19.06 -4.85 -3.66
CA ALA A 168 18.85 -3.40 -3.59
C ALA A 168 20.10 -2.61 -3.96
N ILE A 169 21.29 -3.07 -3.56
CA ILE A 169 22.59 -2.48 -3.94
C ILE A 169 22.83 -2.59 -5.45
N ASN A 170 22.51 -3.74 -6.05
CA ASN A 170 22.61 -3.94 -7.49
C ASN A 170 21.68 -3.03 -8.28
N ILE A 171 20.47 -2.78 -7.77
CA ILE A 171 19.53 -1.83 -8.39
C ILE A 171 20.07 -0.40 -8.24
N GLY A 172 20.56 -0.02 -7.06
CA GLY A 172 21.13 1.30 -6.81
C GLY A 172 22.32 1.63 -7.69
N GLU A 173 23.18 0.63 -8.01
CA GLU A 173 24.27 0.78 -8.98
C GLU A 173 23.73 1.05 -10.40
N ARG A 174 22.73 0.26 -10.84
CA ARG A 174 22.13 0.44 -12.18
C ARG A 174 21.44 1.79 -12.35
N GLU A 175 20.88 2.32 -11.29
CA GLU A 175 20.24 3.64 -11.26
C GLU A 175 21.24 4.80 -11.04
N GLY A 176 22.53 4.49 -10.89
CA GLY A 176 23.58 5.48 -10.69
C GLY A 176 23.59 6.13 -9.31
N MET A 177 22.90 5.54 -8.33
CA MET A 177 22.87 6.02 -6.94
C MET A 177 24.05 5.50 -6.12
N ILE A 178 24.68 4.42 -6.55
CA ILE A 178 25.82 3.77 -5.89
C ILE A 178 26.91 3.60 -6.95
N GLU A 179 28.14 4.02 -6.64
CA GLU A 179 29.26 3.83 -7.54
C GLU A 179 29.75 2.36 -7.52
N PRO A 180 30.33 1.86 -8.63
CA PRO A 180 30.81 0.47 -8.71
C PRO A 180 31.78 0.09 -7.60
N HIS A 181 32.65 1.01 -7.17
CA HIS A 181 33.60 0.74 -6.09
C HIS A 181 32.93 0.69 -4.70
N GLU A 182 31.87 1.48 -4.46
CA GLU A 182 31.08 1.43 -3.23
C GLU A 182 30.35 0.10 -3.11
N LYS A 183 29.77 -0.39 -4.21
CA LYS A 183 29.15 -1.72 -4.28
C LYS A 183 30.17 -2.81 -3.90
N LEU A 184 31.38 -2.77 -4.45
CA LEU A 184 32.42 -3.74 -4.11
C LEU A 184 32.76 -3.71 -2.62
N MET A 185 32.89 -2.51 -2.03
CA MET A 185 33.13 -2.39 -0.60
C MET A 185 32.01 -3.01 0.25
N ILE A 186 30.76 -2.76 -0.12
CA ILE A 186 29.61 -3.32 0.59
C ILE A 186 29.59 -4.86 0.48
N HIS A 187 29.86 -5.42 -0.70
CA HIS A 187 29.97 -6.87 -0.87
C HIS A 187 31.09 -7.47 -0.03
N SER A 188 32.26 -6.81 0.02
CA SER A 188 33.39 -7.26 0.84
C SER A 188 33.07 -7.26 2.35
N ILE A 189 32.19 -6.35 2.83
CA ILE A 189 31.74 -6.36 4.23
C ILE A 189 30.91 -7.63 4.53
N PHE A 190 30.03 -8.04 3.60
CA PHE A 190 29.27 -9.28 3.79
C PHE A 190 30.19 -10.51 3.77
N GLU A 191 31.13 -10.59 2.82
CA GLU A 191 32.11 -11.68 2.75
C GLU A 191 32.98 -11.72 4.00
N PHE A 192 33.38 -10.57 4.54
CA PHE A 192 34.14 -10.50 5.78
C PHE A 192 33.36 -11.05 6.98
N GLY A 193 32.03 -10.83 7.03
CA GLY A 193 31.17 -11.38 8.08
C GLY A 193 31.14 -12.91 8.09
N ASP A 194 31.23 -13.54 6.91
CA ASP A 194 31.23 -14.99 6.73
C ASP A 194 32.62 -15.62 6.84
N THR A 195 33.69 -14.78 6.83
CA THR A 195 35.09 -15.26 6.85
C THR A 195 35.50 -15.73 8.24
N ILE A 196 35.92 -16.97 8.35
CA ILE A 196 36.41 -17.52 9.61
C ILE A 196 37.89 -17.16 9.84
N THR A 197 38.27 -16.93 11.09
CA THR A 197 39.65 -16.55 11.48
C THR A 197 40.71 -17.46 10.88
N LYS A 198 40.39 -18.75 10.69
CA LYS A 198 41.31 -19.75 10.12
C LYS A 198 41.69 -19.45 8.68
N GLU A 199 40.86 -18.76 7.90
CA GLU A 199 41.10 -18.42 6.50
C GLU A 199 42.02 -17.21 6.33
N VAL A 200 42.05 -16.34 7.35
CA VAL A 200 42.80 -15.08 7.33
C VAL A 200 44.09 -15.17 8.14
N MET A 201 44.20 -16.15 9.06
CA MET A 201 45.39 -16.30 9.92
C MET A 201 46.60 -16.80 9.12
N THR A 202 47.79 -16.29 9.41
CA THR A 202 49.06 -16.83 8.94
C THR A 202 49.29 -18.21 9.58
N PRO A 203 49.48 -19.30 8.79
CA PRO A 203 49.74 -20.61 9.34
C PRO A 203 50.97 -20.59 10.25
N ARG A 204 50.97 -21.36 11.34
CA ARG A 204 52.05 -21.39 12.34
C ARG A 204 53.41 -21.76 11.73
N ILE A 205 53.41 -22.49 10.58
CA ILE A 205 54.61 -22.91 9.84
C ILE A 205 55.25 -21.71 9.15
N ASP A 206 54.53 -20.69 8.80
CA ASP A 206 54.99 -19.49 8.08
C ASP A 206 55.28 -18.30 9.04
N MET A 207 55.13 -18.50 10.34
CA MET A 207 55.52 -17.53 11.37
C MET A 207 57.02 -17.75 11.70
N ILE A 208 57.88 -16.85 11.22
CA ILE A 208 59.32 -16.80 11.58
C ILE A 208 59.49 -16.00 12.87
#